data_e471cc7aed95233e393141c2844cecc5
#
_entry.id   e471cc7aed95233e393141c2844cecc5
#
_cell.length_a   1.000
_cell.length_b   1.000
_cell.length_c   1.000
_cell.angle_alpha   90.00
_cell.angle_beta   90.00
_cell.angle_gamma   90.00
#
_symmetry.space_group_name_H-M   'P 1'
#
loop_
_entity.id
_entity.type
_entity.pdbx_description
1 polymer ?
#
loop_
_entity_poly.entity_id
_entity_poly.type
_entity_poly.pdbx_seq_one_letter_code
_entity_poly.pdbx_strand_id
1 'polypeptide(L)'
;MLIDSGSEICVISEDVAKDLGLGWKEVEWKMVTADGNRSDLTKVAESVPIEVHGVTLSVPVFLAPTGSEQVILGRPWEAHARKCERNLDDGSCEITITAADGTEQVTFVATYPGDKRDRFATSGNALA
;
A
#
# COMPACT_ATOMS: atom_id res chain seq x y z
N MET A 1 -5.74 5.04 -2.52
CA MET A 1 -4.70 4.11 -2.04
C MET A 1 -5.29 2.75 -1.75
N LEU A 2 -4.57 1.71 -2.09
CA LEU A 2 -4.94 0.33 -1.78
C LEU A 2 -3.97 -0.22 -0.75
N ILE A 3 -4.50 -0.70 0.37
CA ILE A 3 -3.71 -1.44 1.36
C ILE A 3 -3.77 -2.91 1.00
N ASP A 4 -2.63 -3.48 0.62
CA ASP A 4 -2.55 -4.84 0.08
C ASP A 4 -1.54 -5.67 0.87
N SER A 5 -2.05 -6.50 1.78
CA SER A 5 -1.23 -7.40 2.59
C SER A 5 -0.53 -8.49 1.77
N GLY A 6 -1.02 -8.75 0.57
CA GLY A 6 -0.38 -9.69 -0.35
C GLY A 6 0.80 -9.11 -1.11
N SER A 7 1.01 -7.80 -1.06
CA SER A 7 2.12 -7.18 -1.76
C SER A 7 3.35 -7.07 -0.85
N GLU A 8 4.48 -7.57 -1.32
CA GLU A 8 5.76 -7.48 -0.61
C GLU A 8 6.39 -6.10 -0.66
N ILE A 9 5.85 -5.21 -1.50
CA ILE A 9 6.38 -3.86 -1.71
C ILE A 9 5.26 -2.84 -1.74
N CYS A 10 5.64 -1.57 -1.59
CA CYS A 10 4.77 -0.45 -1.91
C CYS A 10 5.05 -0.01 -3.35
N VAL A 11 4.01 0.33 -4.08
CA VAL A 11 4.10 0.68 -5.50
C VAL A 11 3.31 1.94 -5.79
N ILE A 12 3.89 2.80 -6.61
CA ILE A 12 3.22 3.99 -7.15
C ILE A 12 3.50 4.04 -8.66
N SER A 13 2.57 4.59 -9.43
CA SER A 13 2.84 4.76 -10.86
C SER A 13 3.93 5.79 -11.10
N GLU A 14 4.69 5.59 -12.17
CA GLU A 14 5.76 6.51 -12.55
C GLU A 14 5.23 7.91 -12.82
N ASP A 15 4.04 8.03 -13.38
CA ASP A 15 3.40 9.33 -13.65
C ASP A 15 3.10 10.08 -12.36
N VAL A 16 2.55 9.41 -11.35
CA VAL A 16 2.29 10.02 -10.05
C VAL A 16 3.59 10.44 -9.38
N ALA A 17 4.64 9.63 -9.49
CA ALA A 17 5.93 9.98 -8.94
C ALA A 17 6.50 11.23 -9.57
N LYS A 18 6.36 11.39 -10.88
CA LYS A 18 6.78 12.61 -11.60
C LYS A 18 5.98 13.82 -11.17
N ASP A 19 4.68 13.69 -11.05
CA ASP A 19 3.80 14.79 -10.61
C ASP A 19 4.14 15.25 -9.19
N LEU A 20 4.57 14.33 -8.33
CA LEU A 20 4.99 14.64 -6.97
C LEU A 20 6.43 15.09 -6.85
N GLY A 21 7.19 15.04 -7.94
CA GLY A 21 8.60 15.43 -7.93
C GLY A 21 9.50 14.51 -7.13
N LEU A 22 9.14 13.22 -7.03
CA LEU A 22 9.92 12.24 -6.27
C LEU A 22 11.23 11.91 -6.96
N GLY A 23 12.33 11.93 -6.21
CA GLY A 23 13.60 11.38 -6.66
C GLY A 23 13.57 9.85 -6.57
N TRP A 24 14.25 9.21 -7.50
CA TRP A 24 14.33 7.75 -7.55
C TRP A 24 15.69 7.31 -8.05
N LYS A 25 16.03 6.05 -7.76
CA LYS A 25 17.24 5.42 -8.28
C LYS A 25 16.90 4.08 -8.92
N GLU A 26 17.79 3.58 -9.77
CA GLU A 26 17.63 2.27 -10.39
C GLU A 26 18.14 1.17 -9.45
N VAL A 27 17.43 0.06 -9.43
CA VAL A 27 17.79 -1.13 -8.67
C VAL A 27 17.53 -2.36 -9.52
N GLU A 28 18.29 -3.43 -9.26
CA GLU A 28 18.03 -4.73 -9.87
C GLU A 28 17.12 -5.53 -8.93
N TRP A 29 15.84 -5.59 -9.26
CA TRP A 29 14.89 -6.36 -8.48
C TRP A 29 13.77 -6.87 -9.39
N LYS A 30 13.41 -8.14 -9.21
CA LYS A 30 12.37 -8.79 -10.00
C LYS A 30 11.28 -9.30 -9.11
N MET A 31 10.05 -8.92 -9.43
CA MET A 31 8.87 -9.41 -8.75
C MET A 31 8.19 -10.49 -9.58
N VAL A 32 7.83 -11.60 -8.94
CA VAL A 32 6.98 -12.62 -9.53
C VAL A 32 5.57 -12.41 -9.01
N THR A 33 4.64 -12.19 -9.92
CA THR A 33 3.23 -12.01 -9.56
C THR A 33 2.56 -13.38 -9.33
N ALA A 34 1.37 -13.37 -8.73
CA ALA A 34 0.65 -14.59 -8.38
C ALA A 34 0.31 -15.48 -9.58
N ASP A 35 0.25 -14.91 -10.79
CA ASP A 35 0.01 -15.63 -12.05
C ASP A 35 1.28 -16.19 -12.67
N GLY A 36 2.42 -16.04 -12.02
CA GLY A 36 3.71 -16.51 -12.51
C GLY A 36 4.43 -15.56 -13.45
N ASN A 37 3.83 -14.45 -13.82
CA ASN A 37 4.48 -13.44 -14.65
C ASN A 37 5.52 -12.66 -13.84
N ARG A 38 6.60 -12.27 -14.50
CA ARG A 38 7.62 -11.43 -13.89
C ARG A 38 7.41 -9.98 -14.30
N SER A 39 7.40 -9.11 -13.30
CA SER A 39 7.46 -7.68 -13.52
C SER A 39 8.80 -7.16 -13.05
N ASP A 40 9.51 -6.50 -13.95
CA ASP A 40 10.78 -5.88 -13.62
C ASP A 40 10.50 -4.47 -13.12
N LEU A 41 10.63 -4.27 -11.81
CA LEU A 41 10.57 -2.97 -11.20
C LEU A 41 11.99 -2.50 -10.93
N THR A 42 12.43 -1.54 -11.72
CA THR A 42 13.83 -1.11 -11.72
C THR A 42 14.06 0.22 -11.02
N LYS A 43 12.99 0.92 -10.66
CA LYS A 43 13.08 2.25 -10.07
C LYS A 43 12.47 2.26 -8.68
N VAL A 44 13.19 2.82 -7.71
CA VAL A 44 12.71 2.95 -6.32
C VAL A 44 12.97 4.37 -5.80
N ALA A 45 11.95 4.93 -5.15
CA ALA A 45 12.09 6.11 -4.33
C ALA A 45 12.28 5.65 -2.89
N GLU A 46 13.44 5.93 -2.29
CA GLU A 46 13.88 5.26 -1.05
C GLU A 46 13.10 5.65 0.20
N SER A 47 12.61 6.88 0.26
CA SER A 47 11.93 7.36 1.45
C SER A 47 10.83 8.33 1.04
N VAL A 48 9.63 7.81 0.90
CA VAL A 48 8.46 8.58 0.48
C VAL A 48 7.54 8.74 1.67
N PRO A 49 7.26 9.98 2.11
CA PRO A 49 6.29 10.19 3.17
C PRO A 49 4.88 9.92 2.65
N ILE A 50 4.18 9.04 3.34
CA ILE A 50 2.80 8.68 2.99
C ILE A 50 1.92 8.97 4.20
N GLU A 51 0.90 9.79 4.00
CA GLU A 51 -0.07 10.11 5.03
C GLU A 51 -1.33 9.29 4.83
N VAL A 52 -1.72 8.56 5.86
CA VAL A 52 -2.99 7.83 5.91
C VAL A 52 -3.71 8.23 7.18
N HIS A 53 -4.87 8.85 7.04
CA HIS A 53 -5.69 9.31 8.18
C HIS A 53 -4.89 10.09 9.24
N GLY A 54 -4.04 11.01 8.77
CA GLY A 54 -3.25 11.87 9.64
C GLY A 54 -1.94 11.29 10.16
N VAL A 55 -1.66 10.03 9.89
CA VAL A 55 -0.40 9.40 10.25
C VAL A 55 0.53 9.36 9.04
N THR A 56 1.69 10.01 9.15
CA THR A 56 2.68 10.05 8.08
C THR A 56 3.84 9.12 8.40
N LEU A 57 4.10 8.21 7.49
CA LEU A 57 5.20 7.25 7.58
C LEU A 57 6.00 7.28 6.28
N SER A 58 7.32 7.24 6.40
CA SER A 58 8.19 7.22 5.21
C SER A 58 8.62 5.79 4.90
N VAL A 59 8.37 5.37 3.68
CA VAL A 59 8.68 4.00 3.22
C VAL A 59 9.29 4.04 1.81
N PRO A 60 10.07 3.03 1.45
CA PRO A 60 10.52 2.89 0.07
C PRO A 60 9.33 2.50 -0.82
N VAL A 61 9.25 3.11 -1.99
CA VAL A 61 8.17 2.89 -2.95
C VAL A 61 8.77 2.61 -4.32
N PHE A 62 8.37 1.51 -4.92
CA PHE A 62 8.75 1.17 -6.28
C PHE A 62 7.86 1.90 -7.28
N LEU A 63 8.45 2.27 -8.42
CA LEU A 63 7.74 2.96 -9.49
C LEU A 63 7.32 1.96 -10.55
N ALA A 64 6.01 1.83 -10.76
CA ALA A 64 5.48 0.96 -11.80
C ALA A 64 5.35 1.73 -13.13
N PRO A 65 5.47 1.04 -14.28
CA PRO A 65 5.18 1.65 -15.56
C PRO A 65 3.78 2.24 -15.62
N THR A 66 3.58 3.18 -16.53
CA THR A 66 2.32 3.90 -16.72
C THR A 66 1.12 2.99 -16.93
N GLY A 67 -0.05 3.40 -16.49
CA GLY A 67 -1.31 2.71 -16.72
C GLY A 67 -2.16 2.45 -15.49
N SER A 68 -1.60 2.61 -14.29
CA SER A 68 -2.35 2.54 -13.04
C SER A 68 -2.05 3.77 -12.22
N GLU A 69 -3.08 4.51 -11.87
CA GLU A 69 -2.94 5.68 -10.98
C GLU A 69 -2.99 5.28 -9.51
N GLN A 70 -2.99 4.00 -9.23
CA GLN A 70 -3.18 3.49 -7.89
C GLN A 70 -1.89 3.48 -7.08
N VAL A 71 -1.99 3.88 -5.84
CA VAL A 71 -0.93 3.70 -4.85
C VAL A 71 -1.21 2.43 -4.07
N ILE A 72 -0.26 1.51 -4.07
CA ILE A 72 -0.38 0.24 -3.34
C ILE A 72 0.53 0.31 -2.13
N LEU A 73 -0.07 0.14 -0.95
CA LEU A 73 0.64 0.06 0.32
C LEU A 73 0.77 -1.41 0.71
N GLY A 74 1.98 -1.94 0.55
CA GLY A 74 2.27 -3.33 0.83
C GLY A 74 2.87 -3.54 2.22
N ARG A 75 3.50 -4.69 2.41
CA ARG A 75 4.06 -5.11 3.69
C ARG A 75 5.02 -4.11 4.34
N PRO A 76 5.91 -3.41 3.61
CA PRO A 76 6.78 -2.42 4.25
C PRO A 76 6.02 -1.31 4.98
N TRP A 77 4.94 -0.81 4.36
CA TRP A 77 4.10 0.20 5.01
C TRP A 77 3.34 -0.40 6.20
N GLU A 78 2.75 -1.58 6.01
CA GLU A 78 1.98 -2.24 7.06
C GLU A 78 2.80 -2.53 8.31
N ALA A 79 4.02 -3.02 8.12
CA ALA A 79 4.93 -3.28 9.23
C ALA A 79 5.34 -1.99 9.95
N HIS A 80 5.62 -0.94 9.18
CA HIS A 80 6.03 0.35 9.73
C HIS A 80 4.87 1.03 10.48
N ALA A 81 3.66 0.88 9.97
CA ALA A 81 2.44 1.39 10.60
C ALA A 81 1.97 0.52 11.77
N ARG A 82 2.57 -0.63 11.99
CA ARG A 82 2.12 -1.61 12.99
C ARG A 82 0.63 -1.91 12.81
N LYS A 83 0.24 -2.13 11.58
CA LYS A 83 -1.16 -2.30 11.21
C LYS A 83 -1.81 -3.45 11.95
N CYS A 84 -2.97 -3.18 12.59
CA CYS A 84 -3.87 -4.19 13.12
C CYS A 84 -5.18 -4.12 12.34
N GLU A 85 -5.75 -5.26 12.03
CA GLU A 85 -6.96 -5.34 11.24
C GLU A 85 -8.00 -6.23 11.93
N ARG A 86 -9.24 -5.77 11.95
CA ARG A 86 -10.35 -6.54 12.51
C ARG A 86 -11.51 -6.55 11.52
N ASN A 87 -11.98 -7.73 11.17
CA ASN A 87 -13.12 -7.87 10.28
C ASN A 87 -14.41 -7.56 11.03
N LEU A 88 -15.30 -6.82 10.37
CA LEU A 88 -16.61 -6.46 10.89
C LEU A 88 -17.69 -7.32 10.24
N ASP A 89 -18.85 -7.40 10.89
CA ASP A 89 -19.94 -8.27 10.45
C ASP A 89 -20.51 -7.91 9.08
N ASP A 90 -20.35 -6.65 8.64
CA ASP A 90 -20.85 -6.17 7.35
C ASP A 90 -19.88 -6.43 6.19
N GLY A 91 -18.76 -7.11 6.45
CA GLY A 91 -17.74 -7.40 5.44
C GLY A 91 -16.68 -6.31 5.29
N SER A 92 -16.82 -5.18 5.98
CA SER A 92 -15.76 -4.17 6.05
C SER A 92 -14.70 -4.58 7.07
N CYS A 93 -13.60 -3.84 7.14
CA CYS A 93 -12.61 -4.08 8.18
C CYS A 93 -12.22 -2.78 8.88
N GLU A 94 -11.92 -2.92 10.16
CA GLU A 94 -11.40 -1.85 10.99
C GLU A 94 -9.89 -1.97 11.04
N ILE A 95 -9.20 -0.90 10.64
CA ILE A 95 -7.74 -0.86 10.59
C ILE A 95 -7.25 0.14 11.62
N THR A 96 -6.31 -0.30 12.44
CA THR A 96 -5.61 0.56 13.39
C THR A 96 -4.16 0.68 12.98
N ILE A 97 -3.67 1.90 12.87
CA ILE A 97 -2.27 2.19 12.55
C ILE A 97 -1.68 3.07 13.66
N THR A 98 -0.36 2.98 13.80
CA THR A 98 0.37 3.68 14.86
C THR A 98 1.39 4.62 14.23
N ALA A 99 1.47 5.84 14.74
CA ALA A 99 2.46 6.82 14.31
C ALA A 99 3.89 6.34 14.59
N ALA A 100 4.86 6.91 13.85
CA ALA A 100 6.26 6.48 13.95
C ALA A 100 6.85 6.57 15.36
N ASP A 101 6.43 7.57 16.13
CA ASP A 101 6.89 7.76 17.51
C ASP A 101 6.14 6.89 18.53
N GLY A 102 5.12 6.15 18.08
CA GLY A 102 4.31 5.30 18.94
C GLY A 102 3.31 6.00 19.83
N THR A 103 3.20 7.33 19.76
CA THR A 103 2.35 8.12 20.68
C THR A 103 0.90 8.22 20.23
N GLU A 104 0.63 8.05 18.95
CA GLU A 104 -0.71 8.16 18.38
C GLU A 104 -1.12 6.90 17.65
N GLN A 105 -2.37 6.52 17.84
CA GLN A 105 -3.01 5.48 17.05
C GLN A 105 -4.27 6.04 16.40
N VAL A 106 -4.51 5.63 15.17
CA VAL A 106 -5.69 6.01 14.43
C VAL A 106 -6.40 4.75 13.96
N THR A 107 -7.70 4.71 14.15
CA THR A 107 -8.55 3.61 13.71
C THR A 107 -9.53 4.12 12.66
N PHE A 108 -9.62 3.43 11.55
CA PHE A 108 -10.54 3.77 10.48
C PHE A 108 -11.15 2.52 9.87
N VAL A 109 -12.28 2.69 9.19
CA VAL A 109 -12.94 1.60 8.48
C VAL A 109 -12.52 1.65 7.03
N ALA A 110 -12.04 0.53 6.52
CA ALA A 110 -11.67 0.37 5.13
C ALA A 110 -12.63 -0.59 4.44
N THR A 111 -12.81 -0.40 3.13
CA THR A 111 -13.66 -1.26 2.32
C THR A 111 -12.81 -2.02 1.32
N TYR A 112 -13.25 -3.22 0.96
CA TYR A 112 -12.58 -3.99 -0.08
C TYR A 112 -12.97 -3.46 -1.46
N PRO A 113 -12.08 -3.59 -2.46
CA PRO A 113 -12.43 -3.26 -3.83
C PRO A 113 -13.64 -4.07 -4.30
N GLY A 114 -14.56 -3.40 -5.00
CA GLY A 114 -15.77 -4.02 -5.47
C GLY A 114 -16.92 -3.85 -4.48
N ASP A 115 -17.89 -4.75 -4.57
CA ASP A 115 -19.07 -4.70 -3.70
C ASP A 115 -18.70 -5.18 -2.30
N LYS A 116 -19.01 -4.37 -1.29
CA LYS A 116 -18.85 -4.77 0.12
C LYS A 116 -19.61 -6.03 0.49
N ARG A 117 -20.58 -6.42 -0.35
CA ARG A 117 -21.33 -7.68 -0.21
C ARG A 117 -20.67 -8.84 -0.94
N ASP A 118 -19.56 -8.62 -1.58
CA ASP A 118 -18.78 -9.68 -2.22
C ASP A 118 -18.09 -10.50 -1.14
N ARG A 119 -18.71 -11.62 -0.80
CA ARG A 119 -18.23 -12.53 0.23
C ARG A 119 -16.96 -13.27 -0.18
N PHE A 120 -16.58 -13.18 -1.42
CA PHE A 120 -15.39 -13.80 -1.97
C PHE A 120 -14.27 -12.79 -2.21
N ALA A 121 -14.47 -11.53 -1.81
CA ALA A 121 -13.41 -10.55 -1.86
C ALA A 121 -12.22 -11.07 -1.05
N THR A 122 -11.04 -11.03 -1.66
CA THR A 122 -9.84 -11.56 -1.03
C THR A 122 -9.49 -10.72 0.19
N SER A 123 -9.38 -11.35 1.34
CA SER A 123 -8.90 -10.68 2.54
C SER A 123 -7.48 -10.17 2.30
N GLY A 124 -7.21 -8.94 2.64
CA GLY A 124 -5.89 -8.35 2.49
C GLY A 124 -5.83 -7.17 1.55
N ASN A 125 -6.86 -6.95 0.73
CA ASN A 125 -6.93 -5.81 -0.16
C ASN A 125 -8.02 -4.87 0.32
N ALA A 126 -7.62 -3.78 0.95
CA ALA A 126 -8.54 -2.80 1.52
C ALA A 126 -8.27 -1.39 0.99
N LEU A 127 -9.33 -0.64 0.76
CA LEU A 127 -9.23 0.76 0.35
C LEU A 127 -9.18 1.67 1.58
N ALA A 128 -8.15 2.47 1.64
CA ALA A 128 -7.97 3.44 2.71
C ALA A 128 -8.54 4.82 2.35
#